data_73641935aa9b71e0e2db007f0420f2c0
#
_entry.id   73641935aa9b71e0e2db007f0420f2c0
#
_cell.length_a   1.000
_cell.length_b   1.000
_cell.length_c   1.000
_cell.angle_alpha   90.00
_cell.angle_beta   90.00
_cell.angle_gamma   90.00
#
_symmetry.space_group_name_H-M   'P 1'
#
loop_
_entity.id
_entity.type
_entity.pdbx_description
1 polymer ?
#
loop_
_entity_poly.entity_id
_entity_poly.type
_entity_poly.pdbx_seq_one_letter_code
_entity_poly.pdbx_strand_id
1 'polypeptide(L)'
;ILSDKNTIFMNPDGHGGSLSALRSSGALKLLEDTGIETISYFQADNPLVKIIDPLFIGFHILNKAEVSSKALMKAYHEEKTGVFVLFENGKVGIIEYSDMPEEKIFAKDSIGGILYCAANPAIHLFDINFVDKITASGNVNLPYHVAKKKIEAFRGGAQCEITGLKFEKFVFDAIPMAEK
;
A
#
# COMPACT_ATOMS: atom_id res chain seq x y z
N ILE A 1 -6.76 13.21 -20.48
CA ILE A 1 -7.92 14.03 -20.06
C ILE A 1 -7.40 15.43 -19.74
N LEU A 2 -8.13 16.46 -20.16
CA LEU A 2 -7.83 17.84 -19.82
C LEU A 2 -8.60 18.23 -18.55
N SER A 3 -7.95 18.91 -17.62
CA SER A 3 -8.58 19.54 -16.46
C SER A 3 -9.08 20.96 -16.78
N ASP A 4 -8.50 21.61 -17.79
CA ASP A 4 -8.86 22.90 -18.31
C ASP A 4 -8.44 22.98 -19.78
N LYS A 5 -8.76 24.07 -20.48
CA LYS A 5 -8.50 24.29 -21.92
C LYS A 5 -7.09 23.91 -22.36
N ASN A 6 -6.08 24.20 -21.53
CA ASN A 6 -4.66 23.98 -21.86
C ASN A 6 -3.91 23.17 -20.78
N THR A 7 -4.63 22.52 -19.85
CA THR A 7 -4.01 21.84 -18.71
C THR A 7 -4.38 20.36 -18.70
N ILE A 8 -3.38 19.50 -18.65
CA ILE A 8 -3.60 18.05 -18.50
C ILE A 8 -3.99 17.77 -17.04
N PHE A 9 -5.03 16.94 -16.85
CA PHE A 9 -5.39 16.45 -15.53
C PHE A 9 -4.25 15.58 -14.96
N MET A 10 -3.71 16.02 -13.84
CA MET A 10 -2.66 15.29 -13.12
C MET A 10 -3.23 14.70 -11.85
N ASN A 11 -2.85 13.48 -11.53
CA ASN A 11 -3.23 12.79 -10.32
C ASN A 11 -2.04 12.00 -9.78
N PRO A 12 -1.84 11.94 -8.47
CA PRO A 12 -0.84 11.04 -7.89
C PRO A 12 -1.08 9.59 -8.31
N ASP A 13 0.00 8.82 -8.45
CA ASP A 13 -0.03 7.40 -8.82
C ASP A 13 -0.31 6.46 -7.63
N GLY A 14 -0.94 6.98 -6.58
CA GLY A 14 -1.19 6.26 -5.33
C GLY A 14 -0.04 6.36 -4.34
N HIS A 15 -0.20 5.74 -3.17
CA HIS A 15 0.81 5.80 -2.12
C HIS A 15 2.01 4.85 -2.36
N GLY A 16 1.94 3.93 -3.33
CA GLY A 16 3.07 3.08 -3.72
C GLY A 16 4.22 3.85 -4.36
N GLY A 17 3.96 5.03 -4.94
CA GLY A 17 4.98 5.93 -5.46
C GLY A 17 5.93 6.49 -4.39
N SER A 18 5.56 6.43 -3.10
CA SER A 18 6.37 6.96 -1.99
C SER A 18 7.74 6.30 -1.88
N LEU A 19 7.84 4.98 -2.12
CA LEU A 19 9.13 4.27 -2.07
C LEU A 19 10.09 4.76 -3.15
N SER A 20 9.62 4.92 -4.38
CA SER A 20 10.41 5.48 -5.48
C SER A 20 10.77 6.96 -5.25
N ALA A 21 9.84 7.72 -4.63
CA ALA A 21 10.06 9.12 -4.30
C ALA A 21 11.15 9.31 -3.24
N LEU A 22 11.24 8.42 -2.24
CA LEU A 22 12.34 8.43 -1.26
C LEU A 22 13.71 8.37 -1.96
N ARG A 23 13.87 7.50 -2.96
CA ARG A 23 15.11 7.42 -3.73
C ARG A 23 15.31 8.64 -4.61
N SER A 24 14.35 8.98 -5.44
CA SER A 24 14.50 10.04 -6.47
C SER A 24 14.72 11.43 -5.87
N SER A 25 14.19 11.70 -4.67
CA SER A 25 14.42 12.94 -3.94
C SER A 25 15.78 13.00 -3.22
N GLY A 26 16.51 11.88 -3.12
CA GLY A 26 17.70 11.76 -2.30
C GLY A 26 17.43 11.55 -0.80
N ALA A 27 16.16 11.52 -0.38
CA ALA A 27 15.81 11.34 1.02
C ALA A 27 16.27 9.97 1.56
N LEU A 28 16.18 8.90 0.75
CA LEU A 28 16.65 7.58 1.16
C LEU A 28 18.15 7.63 1.54
N LYS A 29 18.96 8.25 0.70
CA LYS A 29 20.39 8.41 0.96
C LYS A 29 20.68 9.23 2.24
N LEU A 30 19.90 10.28 2.47
CA LEU A 30 20.02 11.08 3.69
C LEU A 30 19.69 10.24 4.94
N LEU A 31 18.65 9.40 4.89
CA LEU A 31 18.29 8.50 5.99
C LEU A 31 19.42 7.50 6.27
N GLU A 32 19.99 6.88 5.24
CA GLU A 32 21.13 5.97 5.38
C GLU A 32 22.34 6.65 6.02
N ASP A 33 22.72 7.83 5.51
CA ASP A 33 23.87 8.59 6.00
C ASP A 33 23.72 9.07 7.47
N THR A 34 22.47 9.20 7.93
CA THR A 34 22.15 9.52 9.32
C THR A 34 21.99 8.30 10.22
N GLY A 35 22.19 7.09 9.68
CA GLY A 35 22.12 5.82 10.43
C GLY A 35 20.71 5.35 10.75
N ILE A 36 19.70 5.80 9.99
CA ILE A 36 18.34 5.27 10.11
C ILE A 36 18.26 3.90 9.46
N GLU A 37 17.78 2.91 10.20
CA GLU A 37 17.69 1.51 9.78
C GLU A 37 16.25 1.08 9.43
N THR A 38 15.24 1.75 9.98
CA THR A 38 13.83 1.37 9.85
C THR A 38 12.97 2.57 9.51
N ILE A 39 12.10 2.40 8.51
CA ILE A 39 11.11 3.39 8.07
C ILE A 39 9.74 2.94 8.57
N SER A 40 9.05 3.80 9.32
CA SER A 40 7.66 3.60 9.74
C SER A 40 6.72 4.25 8.73
N TYR A 41 5.88 3.44 8.11
CA TYR A 41 4.85 3.87 7.17
C TYR A 41 3.47 3.75 7.80
N PHE A 42 2.65 4.78 7.63
CA PHE A 42 1.24 4.79 8.03
C PHE A 42 0.47 5.84 7.23
N GLN A 43 -0.86 5.74 7.23
CA GLN A 43 -1.71 6.74 6.59
C GLN A 43 -2.00 7.90 7.54
N ALA A 44 -1.86 9.14 7.06
CA ALA A 44 -1.97 10.36 7.86
C ALA A 44 -3.39 10.62 8.41
N ASP A 45 -4.40 10.00 7.82
CA ASP A 45 -5.80 10.09 8.25
C ASP A 45 -6.16 9.10 9.37
N ASN A 46 -5.23 8.23 9.80
CA ASN A 46 -5.42 7.36 10.95
C ASN A 46 -4.87 8.00 12.23
N PRO A 47 -5.72 8.67 13.05
CA PRO A 47 -5.26 9.40 14.24
C PRO A 47 -4.86 8.48 15.41
N LEU A 48 -5.14 7.18 15.32
CA LEU A 48 -4.87 6.21 16.39
C LEU A 48 -3.50 5.52 16.25
N VAL A 49 -2.75 5.86 15.20
CA VAL A 49 -1.44 5.25 14.97
C VAL A 49 -0.44 5.70 16.04
N LYS A 50 0.22 4.73 16.66
CA LYS A 50 1.47 4.98 17.37
C LYS A 50 2.59 5.08 16.34
N ILE A 51 3.00 6.31 16.01
CA ILE A 51 4.02 6.58 14.98
C ILE A 51 5.33 5.86 15.30
N ILE A 52 5.75 5.90 16.58
CA ILE A 52 6.86 5.12 17.11
C ILE A 52 6.29 4.14 18.14
N ASP A 53 6.26 2.87 17.78
CA ASP A 53 5.83 1.79 18.67
C ASP A 53 7.04 0.90 18.98
N PRO A 54 7.67 1.06 20.17
CA PRO A 54 8.90 0.33 20.50
C PRO A 54 8.74 -1.18 20.48
N LEU A 55 7.54 -1.69 20.81
CA LEU A 55 7.27 -3.13 20.78
C LEU A 55 7.26 -3.65 19.34
N PHE A 56 6.59 -2.94 18.43
CA PHE A 56 6.50 -3.31 17.02
C PHE A 56 7.89 -3.23 16.35
N ILE A 57 8.63 -2.14 16.61
CA ILE A 57 10.00 -1.98 16.12
C ILE A 57 10.91 -3.06 16.70
N GLY A 58 10.79 -3.38 17.99
CA GLY A 58 11.56 -4.45 18.62
C GLY A 58 11.34 -5.81 17.96
N PHE A 59 10.10 -6.19 17.65
CA PHE A 59 9.82 -7.43 16.93
C PHE A 59 10.39 -7.41 15.51
N HIS A 60 10.30 -6.29 14.80
CA HIS A 60 10.87 -6.12 13.47
C HIS A 60 12.39 -6.40 13.47
N ILE A 61 13.12 -5.75 14.38
CA ILE A 61 14.58 -5.88 14.54
C ILE A 61 14.97 -7.29 14.97
N LEU A 62 14.32 -7.85 16.00
CA LEU A 62 14.62 -9.20 16.51
C LEU A 62 14.44 -10.28 15.45
N ASN A 63 13.45 -10.12 14.59
CA ASN A 63 13.20 -11.05 13.50
C ASN A 63 14.07 -10.77 12.28
N LYS A 64 14.82 -9.68 12.24
CA LYS A 64 15.56 -9.23 11.04
C LYS A 64 14.63 -9.18 9.84
N ALA A 65 13.44 -8.63 10.03
CA ALA A 65 12.41 -8.58 9.00
C ALA A 65 12.72 -7.46 7.99
N GLU A 66 12.58 -7.76 6.70
CA GLU A 66 12.63 -6.73 5.66
C GLU A 66 11.35 -5.88 5.68
N VAL A 67 10.20 -6.52 5.97
CA VAL A 67 8.92 -5.83 6.13
C VAL A 67 8.17 -6.42 7.32
N SER A 68 7.57 -5.55 8.12
CA SER A 68 6.63 -5.96 9.17
C SER A 68 5.33 -5.16 9.05
N SER A 69 4.22 -5.79 9.36
CA SER A 69 2.90 -5.16 9.24
C SER A 69 2.06 -5.42 10.48
N LYS A 70 1.26 -4.44 10.88
CA LYS A 70 0.18 -4.66 11.84
C LYS A 70 -1.05 -5.20 11.11
N ALA A 71 -1.75 -6.12 11.73
CA ALA A 71 -3.03 -6.61 11.27
C ALA A 71 -4.09 -6.43 12.35
N LEU A 72 -5.33 -6.23 11.93
CA LEU A 72 -6.50 -6.17 12.79
C LEU A 72 -7.46 -7.30 12.42
N MET A 73 -8.24 -7.78 13.38
CA MET A 73 -9.32 -8.73 13.07
C MET A 73 -10.48 -7.99 12.39
N LYS A 74 -10.93 -8.48 11.24
CA LYS A 74 -12.17 -7.98 10.61
C LYS A 74 -13.34 -8.18 11.56
N ALA A 75 -14.20 -7.16 11.63
CA ALA A 75 -15.42 -7.21 12.44
C ALA A 75 -16.55 -7.98 11.73
N TYR A 76 -16.60 -7.91 10.40
CA TYR A 76 -17.62 -8.57 9.55
C TYR A 76 -17.07 -8.80 8.13
N HIS A 77 -17.74 -9.66 7.36
CA HIS A 77 -17.27 -10.11 6.05
C HIS A 77 -17.07 -8.97 5.03
N GLU A 78 -18.02 -8.03 4.95
CA GLU A 78 -18.06 -6.94 3.97
C GLU A 78 -17.28 -5.70 4.41
N GLU A 79 -16.50 -5.78 5.50
CA GLU A 79 -15.66 -4.67 5.93
C GLU A 79 -14.69 -4.27 4.82
N LYS A 80 -14.74 -3.00 4.42
CA LYS A 80 -13.99 -2.44 3.29
C LYS A 80 -12.53 -2.17 3.67
N THR A 81 -11.77 -3.23 3.76
CA THR A 81 -10.33 -3.19 4.06
C THR A 81 -9.61 -4.26 3.26
N GLY A 82 -8.39 -3.98 2.85
CA GLY A 82 -7.49 -5.00 2.31
C GLY A 82 -7.20 -6.07 3.36
N VAL A 83 -6.95 -7.29 2.95
CA VAL A 83 -6.66 -8.41 3.86
C VAL A 83 -5.33 -9.06 3.53
N PHE A 84 -4.60 -9.45 4.57
CA PHE A 84 -3.39 -10.26 4.41
C PHE A 84 -3.76 -11.67 3.98
N VAL A 85 -3.03 -12.15 2.99
CA VAL A 85 -3.16 -13.50 2.45
C VAL A 85 -1.80 -14.15 2.31
N LEU A 86 -1.77 -15.47 2.43
CA LEU A 86 -0.62 -16.30 2.07
C LEU A 86 -0.89 -16.84 0.66
N PHE A 87 -0.06 -16.44 -0.30
CA PHE A 87 -0.14 -16.95 -1.66
C PHE A 87 0.43 -18.38 -1.77
N GLU A 88 0.07 -19.10 -2.81
CA GLU A 88 0.54 -20.48 -3.07
C GLU A 88 2.07 -20.60 -3.17
N ASN A 89 2.74 -19.53 -3.57
CA ASN A 89 4.21 -19.45 -3.62
C ASN A 89 4.86 -19.20 -2.25
N GLY A 90 4.09 -19.20 -1.16
CA GLY A 90 4.57 -18.98 0.21
C GLY A 90 4.82 -17.49 0.57
N LYS A 91 4.56 -16.55 -0.33
CA LYS A 91 4.70 -15.12 -0.04
C LYS A 91 3.43 -14.57 0.61
N VAL A 92 3.63 -13.67 1.56
CA VAL A 92 2.53 -12.89 2.15
C VAL A 92 2.27 -11.66 1.27
N GLY A 93 1.02 -11.34 1.07
CA GLY A 93 0.60 -10.12 0.38
C GLY A 93 -0.74 -9.62 0.89
N ILE A 94 -1.25 -8.57 0.28
CA ILE A 94 -2.54 -7.98 0.60
C ILE A 94 -3.40 -7.98 -0.66
N ILE A 95 -4.66 -8.40 -0.51
CA ILE A 95 -5.68 -8.26 -1.53
C ILE A 95 -6.65 -7.17 -1.07
N GLU A 96 -6.83 -6.13 -1.88
CA GLU A 96 -7.80 -5.08 -1.63
C GLU A 96 -9.23 -5.63 -1.67
N TYR A 97 -10.11 -5.04 -0.87
CA TYR A 97 -11.51 -5.46 -0.82
C TYR A 97 -12.21 -5.35 -2.19
N SER A 98 -11.78 -4.40 -3.04
CA SER A 98 -12.29 -4.22 -4.40
C SER A 98 -11.88 -5.31 -5.38
N ASP A 99 -10.78 -5.99 -5.09
CA ASP A 99 -10.16 -7.01 -5.93
C ASP A 99 -10.47 -8.44 -5.41
N MET A 100 -11.07 -8.54 -4.21
CA MET A 100 -11.43 -9.81 -3.60
C MET A 100 -12.65 -10.42 -4.30
N PRO A 101 -12.58 -11.65 -4.83
CA PRO A 101 -13.74 -12.37 -5.36
C PRO A 101 -14.85 -12.53 -4.32
N GLU A 102 -16.11 -12.37 -4.73
CA GLU A 102 -17.27 -12.38 -3.81
C GLU A 102 -17.35 -13.67 -2.98
N GLU A 103 -17.09 -14.83 -3.60
CA GLU A 103 -17.06 -16.12 -2.89
C GLU A 103 -15.97 -16.20 -1.81
N LYS A 104 -14.90 -15.41 -1.94
CA LYS A 104 -13.82 -15.31 -0.94
C LYS A 104 -14.17 -14.36 0.20
N ILE A 105 -14.95 -13.32 -0.06
CA ILE A 105 -15.40 -12.38 0.97
C ILE A 105 -16.14 -13.14 2.08
N PHE A 106 -17.03 -14.06 1.71
CA PHE A 106 -17.86 -14.83 2.64
C PHE A 106 -17.27 -16.18 3.03
N ALA A 107 -16.02 -16.48 2.64
CA ALA A 107 -15.36 -17.71 2.99
C ALA A 107 -15.18 -17.85 4.51
N LYS A 108 -15.44 -19.06 5.03
CA LYS A 108 -15.33 -19.38 6.45
C LYS A 108 -14.15 -20.32 6.71
N ASP A 109 -13.54 -20.17 7.86
CA ASP A 109 -12.58 -21.10 8.39
C ASP A 109 -13.24 -22.41 8.92
N SER A 110 -12.46 -23.32 9.42
CA SER A 110 -12.92 -24.63 9.93
C SER A 110 -13.83 -24.56 11.15
N ILE A 111 -13.89 -23.43 11.84
CA ILE A 111 -14.73 -23.19 13.02
C ILE A 111 -15.88 -22.21 12.75
N GLY A 112 -16.07 -21.81 11.49
CA GLY A 112 -17.16 -20.93 11.04
C GLY A 112 -16.86 -19.44 11.14
N GLY A 113 -15.63 -19.04 11.47
CA GLY A 113 -15.17 -17.66 11.47
C GLY A 113 -14.85 -17.12 10.08
N ILE A 114 -14.46 -15.85 10.01
CA ILE A 114 -14.03 -15.22 8.75
C ILE A 114 -12.67 -15.79 8.33
N LEU A 115 -12.59 -16.44 7.17
CA LEU A 115 -11.33 -17.04 6.70
C LEU A 115 -10.25 -15.97 6.46
N TYR A 116 -10.57 -14.91 5.75
CA TYR A 116 -9.66 -13.81 5.47
C TYR A 116 -9.88 -12.67 6.48
N CYS A 117 -9.54 -12.95 7.74
CA CYS A 117 -9.85 -12.08 8.87
C CYS A 117 -8.78 -11.03 9.19
N ALA A 118 -7.55 -11.17 8.66
CA ALA A 118 -6.45 -10.29 8.97
C ALA A 118 -6.51 -9.01 8.11
N ALA A 119 -7.18 -7.99 8.61
CA ALA A 119 -7.33 -6.70 7.95
C ALA A 119 -6.05 -5.87 7.99
N ASN A 120 -5.80 -5.12 6.92
CA ASN A 120 -4.67 -4.23 6.76
C ASN A 120 -5.00 -2.79 7.20
N PRO A 121 -4.51 -2.30 8.35
CA PRO A 121 -4.67 -0.91 8.76
C PRO A 121 -3.64 0.04 8.10
N ALA A 122 -2.88 -0.44 7.12
CA ALA A 122 -1.81 0.29 6.43
C ALA A 122 -0.74 0.85 7.38
N ILE A 123 -0.30 0.01 8.33
CA ILE A 123 0.80 0.32 9.26
C ILE A 123 1.91 -0.70 9.03
N HIS A 124 3.03 -0.23 8.48
CA HIS A 124 4.15 -1.08 8.08
C HIS A 124 5.47 -0.53 8.59
N LEU A 125 6.43 -1.42 8.84
CA LEU A 125 7.84 -1.09 8.99
C LEU A 125 8.59 -1.67 7.81
N PHE A 126 9.52 -0.89 7.25
CA PHE A 126 10.42 -1.31 6.19
C PHE A 126 11.86 -1.17 6.66
N ASP A 127 12.65 -2.21 6.49
CA ASP A 127 14.11 -2.10 6.58
C ASP A 127 14.64 -1.19 5.47
N ILE A 128 15.59 -0.32 5.79
CA ILE A 128 16.08 0.67 4.82
C ILE A 128 16.81 0.00 3.65
N ASN A 129 17.56 -1.08 3.92
CA ASN A 129 18.26 -1.82 2.87
C ASN A 129 17.28 -2.53 1.94
N PHE A 130 16.12 -2.98 2.46
CA PHE A 130 15.06 -3.52 1.62
C PHE A 130 14.53 -2.45 0.67
N VAL A 131 14.25 -1.24 1.18
CA VAL A 131 13.79 -0.12 0.34
C VAL A 131 14.86 0.25 -0.69
N ASP A 132 16.13 0.30 -0.32
CA ASP A 132 17.25 0.53 -1.24
C ASP A 132 17.29 -0.54 -2.35
N LYS A 133 17.22 -1.82 -1.97
CA LYS A 133 17.21 -2.99 -2.87
C LYS A 133 16.08 -2.91 -3.91
N ILE A 134 14.84 -2.68 -3.49
CA ILE A 134 13.68 -2.70 -4.41
C ILE A 134 13.57 -1.43 -5.27
N THR A 135 14.21 -0.33 -4.85
CA THR A 135 14.24 0.93 -5.60
C THR A 135 15.52 1.12 -6.43
N ALA A 136 16.46 0.18 -6.43
CA ALA A 136 17.78 0.31 -7.04
C ALA A 136 17.76 0.69 -8.53
N SER A 137 16.73 0.26 -9.28
CA SER A 137 16.50 0.64 -10.68
C SER A 137 15.92 2.05 -10.87
N GLY A 138 15.77 2.81 -9.79
CA GLY A 138 15.14 4.14 -9.78
C GLY A 138 13.62 4.12 -9.62
N ASN A 139 12.96 3.00 -9.87
CA ASN A 139 11.51 2.87 -9.74
C ASN A 139 11.13 1.48 -9.25
N VAL A 140 10.22 1.38 -8.28
CA VAL A 140 9.70 0.08 -7.83
C VAL A 140 8.68 -0.41 -8.85
N ASN A 141 8.84 -1.65 -9.30
CA ASN A 141 7.89 -2.27 -10.23
C ASN A 141 6.68 -2.83 -9.47
N LEU A 142 5.81 -1.93 -9.01
CA LEU A 142 4.54 -2.30 -8.38
C LEU A 142 3.42 -2.36 -9.43
N PRO A 143 2.44 -3.26 -9.27
CA PRO A 143 1.28 -3.32 -10.15
C PRO A 143 0.45 -2.04 -10.07
N TYR A 144 -0.31 -1.77 -11.14
CA TYR A 144 -1.32 -0.72 -11.13
C TYR A 144 -2.67 -1.33 -10.77
N HIS A 145 -3.31 -0.74 -9.77
CA HIS A 145 -4.72 -0.94 -9.47
C HIS A 145 -5.55 0.07 -10.25
N VAL A 146 -6.66 -0.39 -10.84
CA VAL A 146 -7.49 0.42 -11.73
C VAL A 146 -8.84 0.66 -11.10
N ALA A 147 -9.15 1.91 -10.78
CA ALA A 147 -10.44 2.32 -10.24
C ALA A 147 -11.21 3.18 -11.25
N LYS A 148 -12.51 2.93 -11.42
CA LYS A 148 -13.42 3.82 -12.14
C LYS A 148 -13.87 4.94 -11.20
N LYS A 149 -13.63 6.18 -11.60
CA LYS A 149 -13.98 7.38 -10.81
C LYS A 149 -14.72 8.37 -11.68
N LYS A 150 -15.67 9.09 -11.07
CA LYS A 150 -16.20 10.32 -11.65
C LYS A 150 -15.16 11.42 -11.46
N ILE A 151 -14.80 12.09 -12.53
CA ILE A 151 -13.78 13.15 -12.57
C ILE A 151 -14.29 14.34 -13.35
N GLU A 152 -13.93 15.52 -12.91
CA GLU A 152 -14.16 16.74 -13.69
C GLU A 152 -13.15 16.80 -14.83
N ALA A 153 -13.63 17.11 -16.02
CA ALA A 153 -12.81 17.20 -17.22
C ALA A 153 -13.27 18.36 -18.11
N PHE A 154 -12.33 18.95 -18.83
CA PHE A 154 -12.63 19.95 -19.84
C PHE A 154 -12.82 19.26 -21.19
N ARG A 155 -14.03 19.34 -21.77
CA ARG A 155 -14.36 18.74 -23.06
C ARG A 155 -15.37 19.61 -23.81
N GLY A 156 -15.14 19.79 -25.14
CA GLY A 156 -16.06 20.57 -25.97
C GLY A 156 -16.14 22.07 -25.61
N GLY A 157 -15.12 22.61 -24.95
CA GLY A 157 -15.07 24.02 -24.54
C GLY A 157 -15.72 24.30 -23.16
N ALA A 158 -16.13 23.28 -22.41
CA ALA A 158 -16.77 23.42 -21.10
C ALA A 158 -16.29 22.36 -20.11
N GLN A 159 -16.46 22.65 -18.81
CA GLN A 159 -16.29 21.66 -17.74
C GLN A 159 -17.45 20.66 -17.76
N CYS A 160 -17.14 19.40 -17.62
CA CYS A 160 -18.12 18.32 -17.55
C CYS A 160 -17.63 17.16 -16.64
N GLU A 161 -18.54 16.43 -16.02
CA GLU A 161 -18.22 15.20 -15.31
C GLU A 161 -18.15 14.04 -16.30
N ILE A 162 -17.09 13.25 -16.22
CA ILE A 162 -16.93 12.01 -17.01
C ILE A 162 -16.54 10.87 -16.09
N THR A 163 -16.80 9.65 -16.53
CA THR A 163 -16.20 8.46 -15.91
C THR A 163 -14.81 8.24 -16.49
N GLY A 164 -13.80 8.31 -15.62
CA GLY A 164 -12.41 8.05 -15.97
C GLY A 164 -11.85 6.83 -15.27
N LEU A 165 -10.70 6.35 -15.74
CA LEU A 165 -9.88 5.35 -15.06
C LEU A 165 -8.78 6.05 -14.28
N LYS A 166 -8.67 5.70 -12.99
CA LYS A 166 -7.58 6.11 -12.12
C LYS A 166 -6.66 4.92 -11.93
N PHE A 167 -5.37 5.13 -12.14
CA PHE A 167 -4.33 4.14 -11.95
C PHE A 167 -3.57 4.50 -10.67
N GLU A 168 -3.51 3.57 -9.72
CA GLU A 168 -2.83 3.76 -8.44
C GLU A 168 -1.93 2.57 -8.15
N LYS A 169 -0.78 2.84 -7.54
CA LYS A 169 0.11 1.84 -6.95
C LYS A 169 -0.07 1.86 -5.44
N PHE A 170 0.04 0.72 -4.81
CA PHE A 170 -0.06 0.63 -3.36
C PHE A 170 1.26 0.17 -2.75
N VAL A 171 1.65 0.79 -1.64
CA VAL A 171 2.92 0.49 -0.96
C VAL A 171 2.98 -0.96 -0.50
N PHE A 172 1.85 -1.53 -0.13
CA PHE A 172 1.77 -2.90 0.36
C PHE A 172 2.03 -3.97 -0.73
N ASP A 173 1.97 -3.60 -2.02
CA ASP A 173 2.39 -4.49 -3.11
C ASP A 173 3.90 -4.78 -3.09
N ALA A 174 4.66 -4.04 -2.30
CA ALA A 174 6.06 -4.36 -2.03
C ALA A 174 6.24 -5.51 -1.03
N ILE A 175 5.23 -5.84 -0.21
CA ILE A 175 5.32 -6.89 0.82
C ILE A 175 5.73 -8.25 0.24
N PRO A 176 5.16 -8.74 -0.88
CA PRO A 176 5.57 -10.02 -1.47
C PRO A 176 7.00 -10.03 -2.02
N MET A 177 7.65 -8.86 -2.17
CA MET A 177 9.04 -8.75 -2.62
C MET A 177 10.02 -9.05 -1.48
N ALA A 178 9.58 -8.96 -0.22
CA ALA A 178 10.38 -9.31 0.94
C ALA A 178 10.66 -10.82 1.02
N GLU A 179 11.83 -11.15 1.55
CA GLU A 179 12.21 -12.55 1.84
C GLU A 179 11.77 -12.93 3.26
N LYS A 180 11.64 -11.93 4.14
CA LYS A 180 11.29 -12.13 5.54
C LYS A 180 10.47 -10.95 6.09
#